data_3e5dc4e060de8fdc212c56daccab37c4
#
_entry.id   3e5dc4e060de8fdc212c56daccab37c4
#
_cell.length_a   1.000
_cell.length_b   1.000
_cell.length_c   1.000
_cell.angle_alpha   90.00
_cell.angle_beta   90.00
_cell.angle_gamma   90.00
#
_symmetry.space_group_name_H-M   'P 1'
#
loop_
_entity.id
_entity.type
_entity.pdbx_description
1 polymer ?
#
loop_
_entity_poly.entity_id
_entity_poly.type
_entity_poly.pdbx_seq_one_letter_code
_entity_poly.pdbx_strand_id
1 'polypeptide(L)'
;LRWDTAYLSDQGPLLPGEHGFARKVKPLWRLTEFETANYAFLMGIENHYAPCPYSPGASFTVLKGLLQRLETAMPGRKLDFYQGFLARGRPVFARREAEEGVELAPCPQCGYPTSSGDLCGVCRIREALRGE
;
A
#
# COMPACT_ATOMS: atom_id res chain seq x y z
N LEU A 1 8.97 -9.30 -5.51
CA LEU A 1 7.58 -9.45 -6.00
C LEU A 1 6.93 -10.58 -5.20
N ARG A 2 5.90 -10.27 -4.42
CA ARG A 2 5.08 -11.26 -3.71
C ARG A 2 3.80 -11.45 -4.49
N TRP A 3 3.38 -12.70 -4.65
CA TRP A 3 2.09 -13.04 -5.23
C TRP A 3 1.07 -13.18 -4.09
N ASP A 4 0.65 -12.04 -3.56
CA ASP A 4 -0.32 -11.94 -2.47
C ASP A 4 -1.64 -11.43 -3.05
N THR A 5 -2.62 -12.30 -3.16
CA THR A 5 -3.89 -12.01 -3.83
C THR A 5 -4.73 -11.01 -3.06
N ALA A 6 -4.77 -11.10 -1.73
CA ALA A 6 -5.47 -10.15 -0.88
C ALA A 6 -4.85 -8.75 -0.99
N TYR A 7 -3.52 -8.66 -0.90
CA TYR A 7 -2.82 -7.40 -1.10
C TYR A 7 -3.05 -6.79 -2.49
N LEU A 8 -3.15 -7.62 -3.54
CA LEU A 8 -3.39 -7.15 -4.90
C LEU A 8 -4.82 -6.66 -5.11
N SER A 9 -5.83 -7.26 -4.47
CA SER A 9 -7.22 -6.80 -4.52
C SER A 9 -7.36 -5.38 -3.96
N ASP A 10 -6.58 -5.06 -2.91
CA ASP A 10 -6.56 -3.78 -2.22
C ASP A 10 -5.76 -2.67 -2.92
N GLN A 11 -5.15 -2.95 -4.08
CA GLN A 11 -4.37 -1.96 -4.83
C GLN A 11 -5.24 -1.04 -5.70
N GLY A 12 -6.40 -0.62 -5.21
CA GLY A 12 -7.27 0.35 -5.88
C GLY A 12 -7.07 1.79 -5.41
N PRO A 13 -7.48 2.79 -6.22
CA PRO A 13 -7.49 4.20 -5.83
C PRO A 13 -8.59 4.53 -4.82
N LEU A 14 -9.59 3.66 -4.72
CA LEU A 14 -10.71 3.75 -3.81
C LEU A 14 -10.90 2.38 -3.15
N LEU A 15 -10.85 2.36 -1.82
CA LEU A 15 -11.16 1.19 -1.02
C LEU A 15 -12.40 1.49 -0.18
N PRO A 16 -13.42 0.61 -0.18
CA PRO A 16 -14.59 0.77 0.66
C PRO A 16 -14.21 0.76 2.13
N GLY A 17 -15.06 1.34 2.97
CA GLY A 17 -14.99 1.19 4.40
C GLY A 17 -15.74 -0.06 4.81
N GLU A 18 -15.05 -1.07 5.30
CA GLU A 18 -15.62 -2.35 5.72
C GLU A 18 -15.02 -2.78 7.07
N HIS A 19 -15.72 -3.63 7.81
CA HIS A 19 -15.24 -4.19 9.07
C HIS A 19 -14.76 -3.16 10.11
N GLY A 20 -15.36 -1.95 10.14
CA GLY A 20 -14.96 -0.87 11.03
C GLY A 20 -13.79 -0.02 10.53
N PHE A 21 -13.22 -0.33 9.37
CA PHE A 21 -12.19 0.51 8.74
C PHE A 21 -12.79 1.69 7.96
N ALA A 22 -12.11 2.84 8.02
CA ALA A 22 -12.49 3.99 7.23
C ALA A 22 -12.26 3.76 5.73
N ARG A 23 -13.14 4.32 4.91
CA ARG A 23 -12.94 4.39 3.46
C ARG A 23 -11.63 5.10 3.13
N LYS A 24 -10.83 4.53 2.22
CA LYS A 24 -9.56 5.10 1.78
C LYS A 24 -9.69 5.62 0.35
N VAL A 25 -9.22 6.85 0.13
CA VAL A 25 -9.17 7.50 -1.19
C VAL A 25 -7.73 7.91 -1.48
N LYS A 26 -7.24 7.58 -2.66
CA LYS A 26 -5.89 7.92 -3.13
C LYS A 26 -6.01 8.89 -4.32
N PRO A 27 -6.20 10.19 -4.10
CA PRO A 27 -6.53 11.15 -5.18
C PRO A 27 -5.40 11.31 -6.19
N LEU A 28 -4.13 11.15 -5.78
CA LEU A 28 -2.95 11.34 -6.62
C LEU A 28 -2.50 10.05 -7.34
N TRP A 29 -3.33 9.03 -7.43
CA TRP A 29 -2.96 7.71 -7.96
C TRP A 29 -2.48 7.72 -9.43
N ARG A 30 -2.79 8.76 -10.19
CA ARG A 30 -2.36 8.93 -11.59
C ARG A 30 -1.03 9.64 -11.74
N LEU A 31 -0.53 10.25 -10.68
CA LEU A 31 0.72 10.99 -10.67
C LEU A 31 1.86 10.12 -10.17
N THR A 32 3.00 10.24 -10.80
CA THR A 32 4.24 9.63 -10.33
C THR A 32 4.83 10.41 -9.16
N GLU A 33 5.71 9.79 -8.39
CA GLU A 33 6.45 10.45 -7.32
C GLU A 33 7.30 11.63 -7.87
N PHE A 34 7.82 11.49 -9.09
CA PHE A 34 8.55 12.57 -9.76
C PHE A 34 7.65 13.77 -10.09
N GLU A 35 6.46 13.53 -10.62
CA GLU A 35 5.51 14.61 -10.94
C GLU A 35 5.02 15.33 -9.68
N THR A 36 4.71 14.60 -8.62
CA THR A 36 4.30 15.20 -7.34
C THR A 36 5.42 16.01 -6.70
N ALA A 37 6.67 15.53 -6.76
CA ALA A 37 7.83 16.25 -6.24
C ALA A 37 8.09 17.55 -7.04
N ASN A 38 8.02 17.50 -8.36
CA ASN A 38 8.15 18.70 -9.20
C ASN A 38 7.03 19.71 -8.95
N TYR A 39 5.80 19.23 -8.82
CA TYR A 39 4.68 20.10 -8.49
C TYR A 39 4.91 20.81 -7.14
N ALA A 40 5.29 20.06 -6.11
CA ALA A 40 5.57 20.63 -4.79
C ALA A 40 6.69 21.69 -4.85
N PHE A 41 7.77 21.40 -5.59
CA PHE A 41 8.87 22.34 -5.79
C PHE A 41 8.42 23.62 -6.50
N LEU A 42 7.69 23.50 -7.61
CA LEU A 42 7.22 24.66 -8.40
C LEU A 42 6.21 25.52 -7.62
N MET A 43 5.41 24.90 -6.76
CA MET A 43 4.43 25.60 -5.92
C MET A 43 5.01 26.12 -4.61
N GLY A 44 6.31 25.94 -4.35
CA GLY A 44 6.95 26.37 -3.10
C GLY A 44 6.42 25.65 -1.86
N ILE A 45 5.90 24.41 -2.00
CA ILE A 45 5.39 23.61 -0.88
C ILE A 45 6.59 23.06 -0.12
N GLU A 46 6.72 23.46 1.14
CA GLU A 46 7.73 22.87 2.02
C GLU A 46 7.40 21.40 2.29
N ASN A 47 8.40 20.55 2.11
CA ASN A 47 8.29 19.14 2.39
C ASN A 47 9.53 18.60 3.13
N HIS A 48 9.38 17.46 3.77
CA HIS A 48 10.48 16.84 4.50
C HIS A 48 11.29 15.93 3.57
N TYR A 49 12.56 16.29 3.35
CA TYR A 49 13.45 15.56 2.44
C TYR A 49 14.31 14.49 3.11
N ALA A 50 14.31 14.42 4.45
CA ALA A 50 15.14 13.44 5.13
C ALA A 50 14.69 12.01 4.82
N PRO A 51 15.61 11.12 4.40
CA PRO A 51 15.27 9.71 4.21
C PRO A 51 14.91 9.06 5.54
N CYS A 52 13.94 8.14 5.50
CA CYS A 52 13.59 7.36 6.69
C CYS A 52 14.82 6.55 7.15
N PRO A 53 15.26 6.65 8.42
CA PRO A 53 16.43 5.93 8.92
C PRO A 53 16.25 4.40 8.87
N TYR A 54 15.03 3.91 8.78
CA TYR A 54 14.69 2.47 8.68
C TYR A 54 14.54 1.98 7.23
N SER A 55 14.82 2.83 6.22
CA SER A 55 14.72 2.43 4.81
C SER A 55 15.94 1.69 4.24
N PRO A 56 17.16 1.73 4.81
CA PRO A 56 18.28 0.97 4.30
C PRO A 56 17.98 -0.54 4.26
N GLY A 57 18.27 -1.16 3.11
CA GLY A 57 18.00 -2.59 2.91
C GLY A 57 16.56 -2.95 2.53
N ALA A 58 15.65 -1.99 2.45
CA ALA A 58 14.29 -2.26 1.99
C ALA A 58 14.27 -2.68 0.52
N SER A 59 13.76 -3.87 0.22
CA SER A 59 13.64 -4.41 -1.15
C SER A 59 12.85 -3.49 -2.10
N PHE A 60 11.98 -2.67 -1.54
CA PHE A 60 11.18 -1.70 -2.27
C PHE A 60 12.03 -0.60 -2.94
N THR A 61 13.15 -0.22 -2.36
CA THR A 61 14.08 0.78 -2.93
C THR A 61 14.65 0.32 -4.26
N VAL A 62 15.03 -0.96 -4.36
CA VAL A 62 15.53 -1.55 -5.62
C VAL A 62 14.44 -1.53 -6.69
N LEU A 63 13.21 -1.94 -6.33
CA LEU A 63 12.07 -1.95 -7.26
C LEU A 63 11.71 -0.54 -7.75
N LYS A 64 11.75 0.47 -6.87
CA LYS A 64 11.56 1.87 -7.26
C LYS A 64 12.58 2.31 -8.31
N GLY A 65 13.84 2.00 -8.11
CA GLY A 65 14.90 2.34 -9.07
C GLY A 65 14.69 1.71 -10.44
N LEU A 66 14.31 0.42 -10.49
CA LEU A 66 14.00 -0.27 -11.74
C LEU A 66 12.79 0.33 -12.46
N LEU A 67 11.70 0.61 -11.74
CA LEU A 67 10.50 1.23 -12.28
C LEU A 67 10.76 2.67 -12.76
N GLN A 68 11.66 3.41 -12.10
CA GLN A 68 12.04 4.74 -12.55
C GLN A 68 12.84 4.68 -13.84
N ARG A 69 13.77 3.74 -13.98
CA ARG A 69 14.52 3.52 -15.23
C ARG A 69 13.59 3.14 -16.38
N LEU A 70 12.61 2.28 -16.13
CA LEU A 70 11.60 1.93 -17.12
C LEU A 70 10.81 3.16 -17.57
N GLU A 71 10.35 3.99 -16.63
CA GLU A 71 9.58 5.19 -16.93
C GLU A 71 10.40 6.24 -17.71
N THR A 72 11.70 6.36 -17.41
CA THR A 72 12.60 7.25 -18.13
C THR A 72 12.81 6.77 -19.58
N ALA A 73 12.94 5.46 -19.80
CA ALA A 73 13.11 4.88 -21.13
C ALA A 73 11.81 4.84 -21.95
N MET A 74 10.69 4.68 -21.29
CA MET A 74 9.35 4.56 -21.89
C MET A 74 8.32 5.33 -21.04
N PRO A 75 8.20 6.64 -21.23
CA PRO A 75 7.28 7.47 -20.45
C PRO A 75 5.82 7.00 -20.51
N GLY A 76 5.12 7.03 -19.38
CA GLY A 76 3.72 6.61 -19.24
C GLY A 76 3.52 5.12 -18.94
N ARG A 77 4.56 4.28 -19.02
CA ARG A 77 4.41 2.82 -18.86
C ARG A 77 3.95 2.38 -17.49
N LYS A 78 4.34 3.09 -16.44
CA LYS A 78 3.83 2.80 -15.08
C LYS A 78 2.33 3.03 -14.99
N LEU A 79 1.85 4.14 -15.55
CA LEU A 79 0.43 4.47 -15.55
C LEU A 79 -0.37 3.50 -16.42
N ASP A 80 0.10 3.18 -17.62
CA ASP A 80 -0.52 2.19 -18.53
C ASP A 80 -0.67 0.83 -17.86
N PHE A 81 0.40 0.35 -17.22
CA PHE A 81 0.37 -0.91 -16.48
C PHE A 81 -0.65 -0.88 -15.34
N TYR A 82 -0.65 0.19 -14.56
CA TYR A 82 -1.57 0.30 -13.42
C TYR A 82 -3.03 0.42 -13.86
N GLN A 83 -3.31 1.17 -14.92
CA GLN A 83 -4.66 1.25 -15.49
C GLN A 83 -5.13 -0.10 -16.03
N GLY A 84 -4.24 -0.81 -16.73
CA GLY A 84 -4.51 -2.18 -17.21
C GLY A 84 -4.77 -3.15 -16.05
N PHE A 85 -4.01 -3.02 -14.95
CA PHE A 85 -4.23 -3.79 -13.73
C PHE A 85 -5.60 -3.46 -13.11
N LEU A 86 -5.95 -2.19 -12.95
CA LEU A 86 -7.25 -1.78 -12.40
C LEU A 86 -8.43 -2.31 -13.22
N ALA A 87 -8.30 -2.27 -14.54
CA ALA A 87 -9.38 -2.68 -15.45
C ALA A 87 -9.55 -4.21 -15.55
N ARG A 88 -8.45 -4.97 -15.50
CA ARG A 88 -8.45 -6.41 -15.84
C ARG A 88 -7.95 -7.30 -14.71
N GLY A 89 -6.89 -6.91 -14.03
CA GLY A 89 -6.26 -7.73 -12.98
C GLY A 89 -7.00 -7.65 -11.66
N ARG A 90 -7.24 -6.44 -11.16
CA ARG A 90 -7.88 -6.22 -9.85
C ARG A 90 -9.22 -6.93 -9.70
N PRO A 91 -10.15 -6.93 -10.67
CA PRO A 91 -11.41 -7.66 -10.53
C PRO A 91 -11.25 -9.17 -10.34
N VAL A 92 -10.20 -9.77 -10.92
CA VAL A 92 -9.90 -11.20 -10.75
C VAL A 92 -9.45 -11.49 -9.32
N PHE A 93 -8.56 -10.67 -8.76
CA PHE A 93 -8.08 -10.80 -7.39
C PHE A 93 -9.19 -10.54 -6.37
N ALA A 94 -10.01 -9.50 -6.56
CA ALA A 94 -11.15 -9.19 -5.69
C ALA A 94 -12.20 -10.34 -5.64
N ARG A 95 -12.42 -11.02 -6.76
CA ARG A 95 -13.31 -12.18 -6.81
C ARG A 95 -12.75 -13.35 -5.98
N ARG A 96 -11.46 -13.64 -6.10
CA ARG A 96 -10.79 -14.67 -5.30
C ARG A 96 -10.83 -14.39 -3.82
N GLU A 97 -10.59 -13.15 -3.42
CA GLU A 97 -10.67 -12.74 -2.02
C GLU A 97 -12.07 -12.89 -1.45
N ALA A 98 -13.12 -12.56 -2.23
CA ALA A 98 -14.50 -12.78 -1.83
C ALA A 98 -14.86 -14.26 -1.66
N GLU A 99 -14.22 -15.15 -2.42
CA GLU A 99 -14.40 -16.60 -2.32
C GLU A 99 -13.60 -17.22 -1.16
N GLU A 100 -12.40 -16.73 -0.89
CA GLU A 100 -11.47 -17.24 0.13
C GLU A 100 -11.69 -16.62 1.51
N GLY A 101 -12.41 -15.50 1.60
CA GLY A 101 -12.82 -14.70 2.75
C GLY A 101 -11.87 -14.70 3.95
N VAL A 102 -11.26 -13.56 4.26
CA VAL A 102 -10.51 -13.40 5.51
C VAL A 102 -11.49 -13.01 6.62
N GLU A 103 -11.80 -13.95 7.53
CA GLU A 103 -12.55 -13.61 8.73
C GLU A 103 -11.70 -12.73 9.65
N LEU A 104 -12.23 -11.54 9.95
CA LEU A 104 -11.64 -10.65 10.93
C LEU A 104 -12.31 -10.88 12.29
N ALA A 105 -11.50 -11.19 13.30
CA ALA A 105 -11.93 -11.28 14.69
C ALA A 105 -11.45 -10.05 15.47
N PRO A 106 -12.18 -9.62 16.53
CA PRO A 106 -11.70 -8.55 17.37
C PRO A 106 -10.47 -9.00 18.17
N CYS A 107 -9.43 -8.17 18.20
CA CYS A 107 -8.27 -8.39 19.05
C CYS A 107 -8.70 -8.49 20.54
N PRO A 108 -8.32 -9.52 21.28
CA PRO A 108 -8.77 -9.71 22.66
C PRO A 108 -8.29 -8.59 23.61
N GLN A 109 -7.22 -7.87 23.25
CA GLN A 109 -6.67 -6.81 24.10
C GLN A 109 -7.24 -5.42 23.80
N CYS A 110 -7.54 -5.08 22.54
CA CYS A 110 -7.97 -3.72 22.17
C CYS A 110 -9.23 -3.67 21.29
N GLY A 111 -9.83 -4.81 20.93
CA GLY A 111 -11.02 -4.88 20.10
C GLY A 111 -10.81 -4.59 18.61
N TYR A 112 -9.58 -4.25 18.19
CA TYR A 112 -9.30 -3.90 16.80
C TYR A 112 -9.44 -5.12 15.88
N PRO A 113 -10.12 -5.01 14.73
CA PRO A 113 -10.28 -6.14 13.81
C PRO A 113 -8.92 -6.66 13.32
N THR A 114 -8.69 -7.96 13.42
CA THR A 114 -7.45 -8.61 13.02
C THR A 114 -7.70 -9.98 12.41
N SER A 115 -6.90 -10.36 11.44
CA SER A 115 -6.89 -11.71 10.81
C SER A 115 -5.88 -12.66 11.45
N SER A 116 -5.13 -12.22 12.46
CA SER A 116 -4.04 -13.01 13.05
C SER A 116 -4.47 -14.07 14.07
N GLY A 117 -5.76 -14.19 14.36
CA GLY A 117 -6.29 -15.15 15.34
C GLY A 117 -6.00 -14.84 16.82
N ASP A 118 -4.93 -14.06 17.05
CA ASP A 118 -4.45 -13.61 18.36
C ASP A 118 -4.45 -12.08 18.44
N LEU A 119 -3.46 -11.52 19.14
CA LEU A 119 -3.27 -10.09 19.24
C LEU A 119 -3.04 -9.42 17.88
N CYS A 120 -3.63 -8.25 17.67
CA CYS A 120 -3.31 -7.41 16.51
C CYS A 120 -1.83 -6.99 16.51
N GLY A 121 -1.31 -6.58 15.35
CA GLY A 121 0.10 -6.19 15.20
C GLY A 121 0.57 -5.13 16.21
N VAL A 122 -0.29 -4.16 16.54
CA VAL A 122 0.04 -3.11 17.52
C VAL A 122 0.16 -3.68 18.94
N CYS A 123 -0.76 -4.55 19.35
CA CYS A 123 -0.71 -5.16 20.68
C CYS A 123 0.51 -6.08 20.83
N ARG A 124 0.86 -6.85 19.80
CA ARG A 124 2.10 -7.67 19.78
C ARG A 124 3.36 -6.82 19.96
N ILE A 125 3.45 -5.69 19.24
CA ILE A 125 4.60 -4.78 19.39
C ILE A 125 4.64 -4.21 20.82
N ARG A 126 3.49 -3.81 21.38
CA ARG A 126 3.42 -3.30 22.76
C ARG A 126 3.84 -4.34 23.80
N GLU A 127 3.50 -5.60 23.60
CA GLU A 127 3.94 -6.67 24.50
C GLU A 127 5.46 -6.92 24.39
N ALA A 128 5.99 -6.96 23.16
CA ALA A 128 7.42 -7.11 22.94
C ALA A 128 8.24 -6.01 23.63
N LEU A 129 7.77 -4.76 23.58
CA LEU A 129 8.44 -3.62 24.25
C LEU A 129 8.27 -3.59 25.78
N ARG A 130 7.35 -4.37 26.34
CA ARG A 130 7.17 -4.46 27.82
C ARG A 130 7.98 -5.60 28.42
N GLY A 131 8.45 -6.51 27.59
CA GLY A 131 9.25 -7.67 28.01
C GLY A 131 10.77 -7.44 28.01
N GLU A 132 11.19 -6.21 27.60
CA GLU A 132 12.56 -5.72 27.76
C GLU A 132 12.68 -4.83 29.00
#